data_5e7b7c386ae4003a7ecfcaa7748e33a4
#
_entry.id   5e7b7c386ae4003a7ecfcaa7748e33a4
#
_cell.length_a   1.000
_cell.length_b   1.000
_cell.length_c   1.000
_cell.angle_alpha   90.00
_cell.angle_beta   90.00
_cell.angle_gamma   90.00
#
_symmetry.space_group_name_H-M   'P 1'
#
loop_
_entity.id
_entity.type
_entity.pdbx_description
1 polymer ?
#
loop_
_entity_poly.entity_id
_entity_poly.type
_entity_poly.pdbx_seq_one_letter_code
_entity_poly.pdbx_strand_id
1 'polypeptide(L)'
;MATVSEALQELSITEWVLRGEPKTEDEFKSMFRKVTGADENGSAIESDDTSKWGVTWKQVSDKMTAIDAAAPMKELRVQRDAKLAETDWTALSDVTMADNMKTYRQALRDLPASSDGKNATLKDGVLENVKWPLKPA
;
A
#
# COMPACT_ATOMS: atom_id res chain seq x y z
N MET A 1 8.94 3.42 0.42
CA MET A 1 8.71 4.13 1.68
C MET A 1 7.48 5.02 1.56
N ALA A 2 6.57 4.90 2.50
CA ALA A 2 5.31 5.66 2.47
C ALA A 2 5.57 7.16 2.63
N THR A 3 4.77 7.97 1.95
CA THR A 3 4.82 9.43 2.04
C THR A 3 3.71 9.97 2.93
N VAL A 4 3.87 11.21 3.39
CA VAL A 4 2.83 11.89 4.16
C VAL A 4 1.54 12.01 3.34
N SER A 5 1.65 12.30 2.04
CA SER A 5 0.47 12.38 1.15
C SER A 5 -0.30 11.07 1.08
N GLU A 6 0.40 9.94 0.98
CA GLU A 6 -0.24 8.61 1.01
C GLU A 6 -0.96 8.36 2.33
N ALA A 7 -0.32 8.70 3.45
CA ALA A 7 -0.92 8.55 4.77
C ALA A 7 -2.18 9.42 4.93
N LEU A 8 -2.14 10.67 4.47
CA LEU A 8 -3.29 11.58 4.51
C LEU A 8 -4.45 11.03 3.66
N GLN A 9 -4.15 10.49 2.49
CA GLN A 9 -5.14 9.88 1.62
C GLN A 9 -5.80 8.67 2.29
N GLU A 10 -5.00 7.79 2.89
CA GLU A 10 -5.47 6.60 3.60
C GLU A 10 -6.29 6.95 4.85
N LEU A 11 -5.99 8.08 5.49
CA LEU A 11 -6.74 8.61 6.63
C LEU A 11 -8.00 9.38 6.20
N SER A 12 -8.27 9.47 4.90
CA SER A 12 -9.41 10.19 4.33
C SER A 12 -9.41 11.69 4.65
N ILE A 13 -8.23 12.27 4.80
CA ILE A 13 -8.06 13.72 4.97
C ILE A 13 -8.11 14.37 3.59
N THR A 14 -8.98 15.36 3.43
CA THR A 14 -9.21 16.06 2.16
C THR A 14 -8.95 17.56 2.32
N GLU A 15 -8.83 18.25 1.18
CA GLU A 15 -8.72 19.71 1.14
C GLU A 15 -7.56 20.23 1.98
N TRP A 16 -6.35 19.82 1.64
CA TRP A 16 -5.13 20.20 2.31
C TRP A 16 -4.04 20.62 1.34
N VAL A 17 -3.06 21.36 1.86
CA VAL A 17 -1.85 21.75 1.14
C VAL A 17 -0.65 21.26 1.96
N LEU A 18 0.31 20.66 1.28
CA LEU A 18 1.53 20.18 1.88
C LEU A 18 2.73 20.71 1.09
N ARG A 19 3.60 21.45 1.77
CA ARG A 19 4.76 22.09 1.14
C ARG A 19 6.06 21.42 1.57
N GLY A 20 6.24 20.20 1.11
CA GLY A 20 7.42 19.39 1.40
C GLY A 20 7.05 18.00 1.94
N GLU A 21 8.06 17.29 2.39
CA GLU A 21 7.89 15.96 3.01
C GLU A 21 8.37 16.03 4.46
N PRO A 22 7.46 16.31 5.41
CA PRO A 22 7.83 16.41 6.82
C PRO A 22 8.24 15.05 7.40
N LYS A 23 9.23 15.09 8.28
CA LYS A 23 9.73 13.90 9.00
C LYS A 23 9.55 14.01 10.50
N THR A 24 9.16 15.18 10.98
CA THR A 24 8.91 15.45 12.38
C THR A 24 7.60 16.20 12.57
N GLU A 25 7.09 16.23 13.80
CA GLU A 25 5.87 16.98 14.12
C GLU A 25 6.01 18.47 13.82
N ASP A 26 7.17 19.05 14.16
CA ASP A 26 7.42 20.47 13.92
C ASP A 26 7.45 20.79 12.41
N GLU A 27 8.08 19.94 11.62
CA GLU A 27 8.07 20.08 10.18
C GLU A 27 6.65 19.96 9.61
N PHE A 28 5.88 19.00 10.10
CA PHE A 28 4.48 18.83 9.70
C PHE A 28 3.66 20.08 9.99
N LYS A 29 3.81 20.65 11.19
CA LYS A 29 3.12 21.88 11.57
C LYS A 29 3.50 23.07 10.68
N SER A 30 4.73 23.11 10.19
CA SER A 30 5.18 24.20 9.30
C SER A 30 4.76 23.99 7.84
N MET A 31 4.64 22.76 7.38
CA MET A 31 4.44 22.42 5.97
C MET A 31 2.97 22.13 5.60
N PHE A 32 2.18 21.64 6.54
CA PHE A 32 0.80 21.27 6.31
C PHE A 32 -0.15 22.42 6.59
N ARG A 33 -1.17 22.58 5.75
CA ARG A 33 -2.29 23.50 5.98
C ARG A 33 -3.58 22.82 5.56
N LYS A 34 -4.60 22.96 6.40
CA LYS A 34 -5.95 22.51 6.06
C LYS A 34 -6.66 23.63 5.31
N VAL A 35 -7.28 23.31 4.20
CA VAL A 35 -8.14 24.26 3.48
C VAL A 35 -9.52 24.23 4.15
N THR A 36 -9.95 25.37 4.69
CA THR A 36 -11.20 25.49 5.43
C THR A 36 -12.30 26.22 4.67
N GLY A 37 -12.00 26.75 3.49
CA GLY A 37 -12.96 27.45 2.65
C GLY A 37 -12.27 28.28 1.58
N ALA A 38 -13.01 29.24 1.01
CA ALA A 38 -12.47 30.19 0.04
C ALA A 38 -12.79 31.62 0.46
N ASP A 39 -11.89 32.55 0.13
CA ASP A 39 -12.08 33.97 0.39
C ASP A 39 -12.98 34.63 -0.68
N GLU A 40 -13.18 35.94 -0.60
CA GLU A 40 -14.00 36.71 -1.52
C GLU A 40 -13.52 36.60 -2.98
N ASN A 41 -12.23 36.33 -3.19
CA ASN A 41 -11.62 36.21 -4.52
C ASN A 41 -11.56 34.74 -5.02
N GLY A 42 -12.15 33.79 -4.26
CA GLY A 42 -12.11 32.38 -4.61
C GLY A 42 -10.79 31.69 -4.25
N SER A 43 -9.88 32.36 -3.54
CA SER A 43 -8.62 31.77 -3.08
C SER A 43 -8.84 30.87 -1.85
N ALA A 44 -8.13 29.76 -1.78
CA ALA A 44 -8.23 28.83 -0.66
C ALA A 44 -7.79 29.50 0.65
N ILE A 45 -8.59 29.32 1.70
CA ILE A 45 -8.23 29.72 3.07
C ILE A 45 -7.48 28.56 3.69
N GLU A 46 -6.18 28.77 3.95
CA GLU A 46 -5.29 27.79 4.56
C GLU A 46 -5.19 28.04 6.07
N SER A 47 -5.60 27.07 6.86
CA SER A 47 -5.56 27.18 8.32
C SER A 47 -4.29 26.56 8.90
N ASP A 48 -3.60 27.31 9.75
CA ASP A 48 -2.49 26.82 10.58
C ASP A 48 -2.96 26.39 11.99
N ASP A 49 -4.25 26.48 12.26
CA ASP A 49 -4.85 26.04 13.51
C ASP A 49 -4.98 24.50 13.51
N THR A 50 -4.09 23.84 14.26
CA THR A 50 -4.02 22.38 14.32
C THR A 50 -5.31 21.73 14.80
N SER A 51 -6.12 22.45 15.58
CA SER A 51 -7.42 21.94 16.06
C SER A 51 -8.44 21.77 14.94
N LYS A 52 -8.23 22.43 13.79
CA LYS A 52 -9.11 22.38 12.61
C LYS A 52 -8.63 21.39 11.56
N TRP A 53 -7.47 20.77 11.76
CA TRP A 53 -6.87 19.90 10.73
C TRP A 53 -7.55 18.54 10.61
N GLY A 54 -8.16 18.04 11.68
CA GLY A 54 -8.78 16.71 11.69
C GLY A 54 -7.77 15.57 11.66
N VAL A 55 -6.49 15.87 11.83
CA VAL A 55 -5.40 14.89 11.81
C VAL A 55 -4.24 15.38 12.65
N THR A 56 -3.54 14.43 13.27
CA THR A 56 -2.32 14.72 14.03
C THR A 56 -1.11 14.09 13.37
N TRP A 57 0.08 14.60 13.68
CA TRP A 57 1.33 13.99 13.22
C TRP A 57 1.46 12.53 13.64
N LYS A 58 1.02 12.21 14.87
CA LYS A 58 1.06 10.82 15.35
C LYS A 58 0.23 9.91 14.45
N GLN A 59 -0.97 10.34 14.06
CA GLN A 59 -1.82 9.56 13.14
C GLN A 59 -1.16 9.37 11.77
N VAL A 60 -0.56 10.43 11.24
CA VAL A 60 0.16 10.38 9.95
C VAL A 60 1.37 9.45 10.04
N SER A 61 2.20 9.63 11.06
CA SER A 61 3.42 8.84 11.27
C SER A 61 3.09 7.36 11.49
N ASP A 62 2.10 7.05 12.32
CA ASP A 62 1.64 5.68 12.55
C ASP A 62 1.09 5.04 11.26
N LYS A 63 0.36 5.83 10.46
CA LYS A 63 -0.17 5.34 9.17
C LYS A 63 0.96 5.05 8.19
N MET A 64 1.96 5.92 8.10
CA MET A 64 3.14 5.68 7.24
C MET A 64 3.84 4.37 7.62
N THR A 65 4.04 4.14 8.91
CA THR A 65 4.63 2.90 9.42
C THR A 65 3.79 1.69 9.03
N ALA A 66 2.47 1.78 9.15
CA ALA A 66 1.55 0.69 8.78
C ALA A 66 1.57 0.40 7.27
N ILE A 67 1.61 1.45 6.44
CA ILE A 67 1.71 1.31 4.98
C ILE A 67 3.02 0.60 4.61
N ASP A 68 4.14 1.03 5.20
CA ASP A 68 5.45 0.42 4.93
C ASP A 68 5.48 -1.04 5.39
N ALA A 69 4.89 -1.35 6.54
CA ALA A 69 4.82 -2.72 7.05
C ALA A 69 3.95 -3.64 6.18
N ALA A 70 2.91 -3.10 5.55
CA ALA A 70 2.00 -3.86 4.68
C ALA A 70 2.51 -3.98 3.24
N ALA A 71 3.47 -3.17 2.82
CA ALA A 71 3.94 -3.09 1.45
C ALA A 71 4.49 -4.42 0.90
N PRO A 72 5.31 -5.20 1.64
CA PRO A 72 5.81 -6.48 1.12
C PRO A 72 4.69 -7.47 0.80
N MET A 73 3.69 -7.59 1.66
CA MET A 73 2.56 -8.49 1.44
C MET A 73 1.68 -8.03 0.28
N LYS A 74 1.51 -6.73 0.13
CA LYS A 74 0.77 -6.15 -1.01
C LYS A 74 1.46 -6.51 -2.34
N GLU A 75 2.77 -6.33 -2.42
CA GLU A 75 3.55 -6.67 -3.61
C GLU A 75 3.54 -8.18 -3.87
N LEU A 76 3.66 -8.99 -2.83
CA LEU A 76 3.57 -10.44 -2.96
C LEU A 76 2.25 -10.86 -3.62
N ARG A 77 1.13 -10.27 -3.17
CA ARG A 77 -0.19 -10.58 -3.73
C ARG A 77 -0.30 -10.17 -5.19
N VAL A 78 0.27 -9.02 -5.57
CA VAL A 78 0.30 -8.56 -6.97
C VAL A 78 1.04 -9.58 -7.84
N GLN A 79 2.23 -10.00 -7.42
CA GLN A 79 3.02 -10.98 -8.17
C GLN A 79 2.37 -12.36 -8.19
N ARG A 80 1.79 -12.79 -7.06
CA ARG A 80 1.03 -14.04 -6.99
C ARG A 80 -0.15 -14.04 -7.97
N ASP A 81 -0.90 -12.96 -8.01
CA ASP A 81 -2.08 -12.83 -8.89
C ASP A 81 -1.65 -12.88 -10.36
N ALA A 82 -0.52 -12.28 -10.71
CA ALA A 82 0.04 -12.38 -12.04
C ALA A 82 0.40 -13.83 -12.42
N LYS A 83 0.98 -14.58 -11.47
CA LYS A 83 1.31 -15.99 -11.68
C LYS A 83 0.07 -16.87 -11.82
N LEU A 84 -1.00 -16.58 -11.06
CA LEU A 84 -2.28 -17.25 -11.24
C LEU A 84 -2.89 -16.94 -12.60
N ALA A 85 -2.83 -15.68 -13.04
CA ALA A 85 -3.36 -15.27 -14.34
C ALA A 85 -2.66 -15.98 -15.51
N GLU A 86 -1.35 -16.26 -15.41
CA GLU A 86 -0.60 -17.00 -16.40
C GLU A 86 -1.17 -18.41 -16.65
N THR A 87 -1.80 -19.00 -15.66
CA THR A 87 -2.30 -20.39 -15.71
C THR A 87 -3.82 -20.49 -15.63
N ASP A 88 -4.56 -19.37 -15.68
CA ASP A 88 -6.03 -19.38 -15.59
C ASP A 88 -6.67 -20.14 -16.74
N TRP A 89 -6.03 -20.19 -17.93
CA TRP A 89 -6.52 -20.96 -19.08
C TRP A 89 -6.67 -22.46 -18.75
N THR A 90 -5.89 -22.98 -17.79
CA THR A 90 -5.98 -24.40 -17.38
C THR A 90 -7.28 -24.73 -16.65
N ALA A 91 -8.01 -23.71 -16.18
CA ALA A 91 -9.30 -23.87 -15.49
C ALA A 91 -10.52 -23.75 -16.41
N LEU A 92 -10.31 -23.58 -17.73
CA LEU A 92 -11.39 -23.51 -18.70
C LEU A 92 -12.11 -24.87 -18.81
N SER A 93 -13.41 -24.82 -19.10
CA SER A 93 -14.28 -26.00 -19.10
C SER A 93 -13.88 -27.09 -20.10
N ASP A 94 -13.17 -26.70 -21.17
CA ASP A 94 -12.70 -27.62 -22.22
C ASP A 94 -11.24 -28.08 -22.03
N VAL A 95 -10.63 -27.71 -20.89
CA VAL A 95 -9.26 -28.08 -20.53
C VAL A 95 -9.27 -28.94 -19.26
N THR A 96 -8.56 -30.05 -19.29
CA THR A 96 -8.36 -30.87 -18.09
C THR A 96 -7.10 -30.41 -17.38
N MET A 97 -7.27 -29.85 -16.16
CA MET A 97 -6.15 -29.39 -15.36
C MET A 97 -5.39 -30.57 -14.75
N ALA A 98 -4.10 -30.65 -15.01
CA ALA A 98 -3.24 -31.68 -14.43
C ALA A 98 -3.09 -31.47 -12.92
N ASP A 99 -2.88 -32.57 -12.18
CA ASP A 99 -2.78 -32.52 -10.71
C ASP A 99 -1.63 -31.67 -10.20
N ASN A 100 -0.48 -31.69 -10.89
CA ASN A 100 0.64 -30.81 -10.53
C ASN A 100 0.32 -29.33 -10.71
N MET A 101 -0.52 -28.98 -11.69
CA MET A 101 -1.00 -27.61 -11.88
C MET A 101 -1.97 -27.21 -10.76
N LYS A 102 -2.85 -28.11 -10.35
CA LYS A 102 -3.75 -27.86 -9.19
C LYS A 102 -2.95 -27.58 -7.93
N THR A 103 -1.93 -28.39 -7.68
CA THR A 103 -1.04 -28.23 -6.51
C THR A 103 -0.31 -26.87 -6.55
N TYR A 104 0.25 -26.52 -7.71
CA TYR A 104 0.94 -25.24 -7.92
C TYR A 104 0.01 -24.05 -7.65
N ARG A 105 -1.17 -24.06 -8.27
CA ARG A 105 -2.15 -22.97 -8.11
C ARG A 105 -2.64 -22.86 -6.67
N GLN A 106 -2.85 -23.99 -6.00
CA GLN A 106 -3.23 -23.98 -4.58
C GLN A 106 -2.12 -23.42 -3.69
N ALA A 107 -0.88 -23.81 -3.95
CA ALA A 107 0.27 -23.27 -3.23
C ALA A 107 0.41 -21.75 -3.41
N LEU A 108 0.11 -21.22 -4.60
CA LEU A 108 0.07 -19.77 -4.83
C LEU A 108 -1.03 -19.08 -4.01
N ARG A 109 -2.23 -19.68 -3.95
CA ARG A 109 -3.31 -19.11 -3.15
C ARG A 109 -3.00 -19.10 -1.66
N ASP A 110 -2.32 -20.13 -1.17
CA ASP A 110 -1.97 -20.29 0.25
C ASP A 110 -0.72 -19.48 0.64
N LEU A 111 0.08 -19.05 -0.32
CA LEU A 111 1.38 -18.40 -0.09
C LEU A 111 1.31 -17.21 0.88
N PRO A 112 0.35 -16.27 0.77
CA PRO A 112 0.30 -15.12 1.68
C PRO A 112 0.15 -15.49 3.16
N ALA A 113 -0.53 -16.60 3.46
CA ALA A 113 -0.74 -17.07 4.83
C ALA A 113 0.40 -17.97 5.33
N SER A 114 1.26 -18.45 4.43
CA SER A 114 2.35 -19.36 4.75
C SER A 114 3.55 -18.62 5.33
N SER A 115 4.46 -19.36 5.98
CA SER A 115 5.74 -18.81 6.45
C SER A 115 6.58 -18.28 5.29
N ASP A 116 6.53 -18.94 4.13
CA ASP A 116 7.26 -18.51 2.93
C ASP A 116 6.79 -17.13 2.42
N GLY A 117 5.49 -16.84 2.56
CA GLY A 117 4.96 -15.53 2.19
C GLY A 117 5.12 -14.47 3.28
N LYS A 118 4.95 -14.85 4.54
CA LYS A 118 5.07 -13.91 5.67
C LYS A 118 6.47 -13.36 5.89
N ASN A 119 7.49 -14.05 5.39
CA ASN A 119 8.88 -13.60 5.47
C ASN A 119 9.24 -12.59 4.36
N ALA A 120 8.31 -12.25 3.49
CA ALA A 120 8.53 -11.31 2.39
C ALA A 120 9.02 -9.95 2.89
N THR A 121 10.00 -9.40 2.21
CA THR A 121 10.52 -8.05 2.45
C THR A 121 10.63 -7.30 1.13
N LEU A 122 10.65 -5.97 1.22
CA LEU A 122 10.94 -5.10 0.07
C LEU A 122 12.27 -4.41 0.28
N LYS A 123 13.11 -4.46 -0.75
CA LYS A 123 14.36 -3.71 -0.80
C LYS A 123 14.42 -2.97 -2.14
N ASP A 124 14.45 -1.65 -2.07
CA ASP A 124 14.46 -0.77 -3.25
C ASP A 124 13.33 -1.10 -4.25
N GLY A 125 12.13 -1.39 -3.70
CA GLY A 125 10.95 -1.74 -4.49
C GLY A 125 10.92 -3.18 -5.00
N VAL A 126 11.94 -3.98 -4.69
CA VAL A 126 12.05 -5.38 -5.13
C VAL A 126 11.65 -6.32 -3.98
N LEU A 127 10.74 -7.24 -4.28
CA LEU A 127 10.29 -8.24 -3.32
C LEU A 127 11.38 -9.30 -3.10
N GLU A 128 11.75 -9.52 -1.85
CA GLU A 128 12.79 -10.49 -1.45
C GLU A 128 12.25 -11.44 -0.37
N ASN A 129 13.01 -12.51 -0.12
CA ASN A 129 12.74 -13.50 0.94
C ASN A 129 11.42 -14.25 0.77
N VAL A 130 10.96 -14.42 -0.47
CA VAL A 130 9.78 -15.22 -0.81
C VAL A 130 10.24 -16.51 -1.50
N LYS A 131 9.76 -17.63 -0.98
CA LYS A 131 9.96 -18.91 -1.66
C LYS A 131 8.73 -19.21 -2.50
N TRP A 132 8.85 -18.93 -3.79
CA TRP A 132 7.76 -19.15 -4.74
C TRP A 132 7.57 -20.64 -5.05
N PRO A 133 6.31 -21.11 -5.15
CA PRO A 133 6.05 -22.45 -5.70
C PRO A 133 6.62 -22.58 -7.11
N LEU A 134 7.09 -23.76 -7.46
CA LEU A 134 7.65 -24.05 -8.77
C LEU A 134 6.54 -24.36 -9.77
N LYS A 135 6.49 -23.59 -10.86
CA LYS A 135 5.52 -23.81 -11.93
C LYS A 135 5.84 -25.13 -12.65
N PRO A 136 4.85 -26.03 -12.81
CA PRO A 136 5.08 -27.26 -13.58
C PRO A 136 5.33 -26.96 -15.06
N ALA A 137 6.11 -27.83 -15.67
CA ALA A 137 6.45 -27.72 -17.09
C ALA A 137 5.23 -27.92 -18.01
#